data_55e7483cfa0421bd8bb1c19341f72af9
#
_entry.id   55e7483cfa0421bd8bb1c19341f72af9
#
_cell.length_a   1.000
_cell.length_b   1.000
_cell.length_c   1.000
_cell.angle_alpha   90.00
_cell.angle_beta   90.00
_cell.angle_gamma   90.00
#
_symmetry.space_group_name_H-M   'P 1'
#
loop_
_entity.id
_entity.type
_entity.pdbx_description
1 polymer ?
#
loop_
_entity_poly.entity_id
_entity_poly.type
_entity_poly.pdbx_seq_one_letter_code
_entity_poly.pdbx_strand_id
1 'polypeptide(L)'
;MKLNTLQLENYRNYDEVTLKCHPDVNILIGENAQGKTNLLESIYTLALAKSHRTSSDKELIRFNADYAKIEGELSYRHGTMPLTMFITKKGKQVKVNHLEQSRLTQYIGHLNVVLFAPEDLNIVKGSPQIRRRFIDMELGQISAVYLNDLAQYQRILKQKNNYLKQLQLGQKKDLTMLEVLNQQFAEYAMKVTDKRAHFIQELESLAKPIHAGITNDKEALSLNYLPSLKFDYAQNEAARLEEIMSILSDNMQREKERGISLFGPHRDDISFDVNGMDAQTYGSQGQQRTTALSIKLAEIELMNIEVGEYPILLLDDVLSELDDSRQTHLLSTIQHKVQTFVTTTSVDGIDHEIMNNAKLYRINQGEIIK
;
A
#
# COMPACT_ATOMS: atom_id res chain seq x y z
N MET A 1 6.63 -14.52 -6.87
CA MET A 1 6.52 -13.96 -8.27
C MET A 1 7.78 -13.20 -8.64
N LYS A 2 8.07 -13.04 -9.96
CA LYS A 2 9.24 -12.29 -10.44
C LYS A 2 8.89 -11.47 -11.67
N LEU A 3 9.47 -10.29 -11.80
CA LEU A 3 9.41 -9.45 -12.99
C LEU A 3 10.61 -9.80 -13.89
N ASN A 4 10.36 -10.31 -15.08
CA ASN A 4 11.41 -10.73 -16.02
C ASN A 4 11.92 -9.55 -16.85
N THR A 5 10.97 -8.77 -17.38
CA THR A 5 11.25 -7.57 -18.17
C THR A 5 10.36 -6.42 -17.75
N LEU A 6 10.91 -5.21 -17.83
CA LEU A 6 10.19 -3.95 -17.67
C LEU A 6 10.48 -3.07 -18.87
N GLN A 7 9.43 -2.56 -19.50
CA GLN A 7 9.53 -1.62 -20.62
C GLN A 7 8.78 -0.34 -20.27
N LEU A 8 9.42 0.78 -20.49
CA LEU A 8 8.85 2.10 -20.28
C LEU A 8 8.91 2.88 -21.60
N GLU A 9 7.85 3.60 -21.89
CA GLU A 9 7.75 4.54 -23.01
C GLU A 9 7.13 5.83 -22.50
N ASN A 10 7.80 6.97 -22.71
CA ASN A 10 7.35 8.30 -22.28
C ASN A 10 6.99 8.40 -20.79
N TYR A 11 7.72 7.70 -19.92
CA TYR A 11 7.45 7.69 -18.48
C TYR A 11 8.46 8.56 -17.73
N ARG A 12 8.00 9.60 -17.03
CA ARG A 12 8.83 10.55 -16.28
C ARG A 12 9.96 11.14 -17.15
N ASN A 13 11.22 10.78 -16.85
CA ASN A 13 12.41 11.20 -17.63
C ASN A 13 12.85 10.15 -18.68
N TYR A 14 12.17 9.00 -18.74
CA TYR A 14 12.46 7.95 -19.71
C TYR A 14 11.70 8.20 -21.01
N ASP A 15 12.43 8.17 -22.14
CA ASP A 15 11.85 8.17 -23.49
C ASP A 15 11.39 6.76 -23.84
N GLU A 16 12.36 5.87 -24.00
CA GLU A 16 12.14 4.45 -24.16
C GLU A 16 13.25 3.69 -23.43
N VAL A 17 12.89 2.71 -22.62
CA VAL A 17 13.86 1.86 -21.94
C VAL A 17 13.32 0.45 -21.78
N THR A 18 14.19 -0.53 -21.93
CA THR A 18 13.92 -1.95 -21.64
C THR A 18 14.92 -2.46 -20.63
N LEU A 19 14.43 -2.89 -19.48
CA LEU A 19 15.20 -3.53 -18.43
C LEU A 19 14.93 -5.04 -18.43
N LYS A 20 15.98 -5.85 -18.62
CA LYS A 20 15.93 -7.31 -18.36
C LYS A 20 16.32 -7.53 -16.91
N CYS A 21 15.34 -7.85 -16.07
CA CYS A 21 15.52 -7.97 -14.65
C CYS A 21 16.28 -9.24 -14.26
N HIS A 22 17.08 -9.15 -13.21
CA HIS A 22 17.70 -10.31 -12.56
C HIS A 22 16.68 -10.97 -11.61
N PRO A 23 16.66 -12.30 -11.52
CA PRO A 23 15.66 -12.98 -10.69
C PRO A 23 15.79 -12.74 -9.18
N ASP A 24 16.95 -12.29 -8.70
CA ASP A 24 17.20 -12.04 -7.28
C ASP A 24 17.34 -10.54 -7.01
N VAL A 25 18.54 -9.96 -7.05
CA VAL A 25 18.75 -8.55 -6.69
C VAL A 25 19.12 -7.72 -7.93
N ASN A 26 18.43 -6.60 -8.08
CA ASN A 26 18.61 -5.60 -9.14
C ASN A 26 19.04 -4.27 -8.47
N ILE A 27 20.28 -3.85 -8.65
CA ILE A 27 20.81 -2.62 -8.09
C ILE A 27 20.81 -1.53 -9.16
N LEU A 28 20.02 -0.48 -8.93
CA LEU A 28 19.95 0.72 -9.78
C LEU A 28 20.87 1.78 -9.20
N ILE A 29 22.03 1.96 -9.81
CA ILE A 29 23.07 2.89 -9.34
C ILE A 29 23.19 4.11 -10.26
N GLY A 30 23.45 5.27 -9.70
CA GLY A 30 23.68 6.54 -10.42
C GLY A 30 23.60 7.73 -9.48
N GLU A 31 23.95 8.90 -9.96
CA GLU A 31 23.81 10.13 -9.19
C GLU A 31 22.35 10.48 -8.90
N ASN A 32 22.12 11.48 -8.05
CA ASN A 32 20.77 11.96 -7.77
C ASN A 32 20.14 12.57 -9.03
N ALA A 33 18.81 12.44 -9.13
CA ALA A 33 17.99 12.93 -10.26
C ALA A 33 18.24 12.25 -11.63
N GLN A 34 19.02 11.15 -11.70
CA GLN A 34 19.24 10.43 -12.96
C GLN A 34 18.07 9.54 -13.40
N GLY A 35 17.12 9.24 -12.52
CA GLY A 35 15.92 8.45 -12.84
C GLY A 35 15.79 7.13 -12.09
N LYS A 36 16.70 6.78 -11.17
CA LYS A 36 16.63 5.54 -10.38
C LYS A 36 15.26 5.34 -9.72
N THR A 37 14.85 6.30 -8.90
CA THR A 37 13.54 6.30 -8.23
C THR A 37 12.38 6.27 -9.25
N ASN A 38 12.50 6.92 -10.41
CA ASN A 38 11.46 6.88 -11.44
C ASN A 38 11.30 5.48 -12.05
N LEU A 39 12.38 4.73 -12.22
CA LEU A 39 12.33 3.34 -12.67
C LEU A 39 11.65 2.46 -11.61
N LEU A 40 12.04 2.60 -10.35
CA LEU A 40 11.42 1.89 -9.23
C LEU A 40 9.94 2.27 -9.07
N GLU A 41 9.61 3.56 -9.18
CA GLU A 41 8.23 4.08 -9.18
C GLU A 41 7.38 3.45 -10.29
N SER A 42 7.99 3.13 -11.45
CA SER A 42 7.25 2.50 -12.56
C SER A 42 6.79 1.08 -12.22
N ILE A 43 7.60 0.29 -11.50
CA ILE A 43 7.21 -1.04 -11.01
C ILE A 43 6.06 -0.92 -10.01
N TYR A 44 6.19 0.00 -9.05
CA TYR A 44 5.13 0.29 -8.10
C TYR A 44 3.83 0.75 -8.79
N THR A 45 3.96 1.63 -9.79
CA THR A 45 2.81 2.12 -10.57
C THR A 45 2.15 0.99 -11.37
N LEU A 46 2.96 0.10 -11.98
CA LEU A 46 2.45 -1.08 -12.67
C LEU A 46 1.69 -2.02 -11.73
N ALA A 47 2.11 -2.17 -10.48
CA ALA A 47 1.46 -3.03 -9.49
C ALA A 47 0.13 -2.44 -8.99
N LEU A 48 0.15 -1.19 -8.56
CA LEU A 48 -0.94 -0.56 -7.79
C LEU A 48 -1.79 0.42 -8.58
N ALA A 49 -1.46 0.65 -9.85
CA ALA A 49 -2.07 1.68 -10.69
C ALA A 49 -2.05 3.08 -10.05
N LYS A 50 -1.09 3.34 -9.18
CA LYS A 50 -0.89 4.61 -8.47
C LYS A 50 0.60 4.84 -8.24
N SER A 51 1.03 6.10 -8.28
CA SER A 51 2.35 6.47 -7.78
C SER A 51 2.36 6.58 -6.25
N HIS A 52 3.50 6.26 -5.62
CA HIS A 52 3.73 6.54 -4.20
C HIS A 52 4.11 8.01 -3.96
N ARG A 53 4.63 8.71 -4.98
CA ARG A 53 5.17 10.08 -4.88
C ARG A 53 4.18 11.17 -5.27
N THR A 54 3.23 10.89 -6.17
CA THR A 54 2.26 11.89 -6.64
C THR A 54 0.86 11.32 -6.76
N SER A 55 -0.13 12.16 -6.54
CA SER A 55 -1.54 11.85 -6.81
C SER A 55 -1.97 12.22 -8.25
N SER A 56 -1.10 12.92 -9.00
CA SER A 56 -1.39 13.41 -10.35
C SER A 56 -0.80 12.48 -11.41
N ASP A 57 -1.65 11.72 -12.10
CA ASP A 57 -1.20 10.82 -13.17
C ASP A 57 -0.49 11.55 -14.33
N LYS A 58 -0.79 12.84 -14.53
CA LYS A 58 -0.17 13.65 -15.56
C LYS A 58 1.34 13.84 -15.35
N GLU A 59 1.78 13.79 -14.10
CA GLU A 59 3.19 13.92 -13.74
C GLU A 59 4.00 12.66 -14.07
N LEU A 60 3.35 11.52 -14.31
CA LEU A 60 3.98 10.29 -14.75
C LEU A 60 4.30 10.29 -16.24
N ILE A 61 3.63 11.16 -17.00
CA ILE A 61 3.84 11.29 -18.44
C ILE A 61 5.05 12.21 -18.67
N ARG A 62 5.95 11.81 -19.58
CA ARG A 62 7.11 12.62 -19.97
C ARG A 62 6.69 13.97 -20.49
N PHE A 63 7.49 14.99 -20.20
CA PHE A 63 7.25 16.34 -20.70
C PHE A 63 7.13 16.36 -22.24
N ASN A 64 6.11 17.01 -22.77
CA ASN A 64 5.73 17.06 -24.19
C ASN A 64 5.19 15.75 -24.79
N ALA A 65 4.97 14.69 -24.01
CA ALA A 65 4.28 13.50 -24.48
C ALA A 65 2.77 13.54 -24.16
N ASP A 66 1.98 12.77 -24.90
CA ASP A 66 0.53 12.67 -24.69
C ASP A 66 0.14 11.49 -23.81
N TYR A 67 1.01 10.51 -23.70
CA TYR A 67 0.80 9.31 -22.89
C TYR A 67 2.13 8.77 -22.34
N ALA A 68 2.03 7.93 -21.34
CA ALA A 68 3.11 7.04 -20.90
C ALA A 68 2.64 5.59 -20.95
N LYS A 69 3.55 4.67 -21.21
CA LYS A 69 3.29 3.23 -21.23
C LYS A 69 4.28 2.52 -20.32
N ILE A 70 3.76 1.57 -19.52
CA ILE A 70 4.55 0.66 -18.69
C ILE A 70 4.15 -0.75 -19.08
N GLU A 71 5.10 -1.61 -19.40
CA GLU A 71 4.88 -3.03 -19.64
C GLU A 71 5.82 -3.86 -18.77
N GLY A 72 5.28 -4.93 -18.17
CA GLY A 72 6.05 -5.88 -17.39
C GLY A 72 5.68 -7.30 -17.76
N GLU A 73 6.66 -8.17 -17.92
CA GLU A 73 6.45 -9.61 -18.03
C GLU A 73 6.73 -10.26 -16.69
N LEU A 74 5.72 -10.88 -16.11
CA LEU A 74 5.78 -11.53 -14.80
C LEU A 74 5.92 -13.04 -14.94
N SER A 75 6.71 -13.65 -14.05
CA SER A 75 6.77 -15.10 -13.86
C SER A 75 6.13 -15.45 -12.52
N TYR A 76 5.26 -16.46 -12.56
CA TYR A 76 4.63 -17.12 -11.43
C TYR A 76 5.01 -18.59 -11.40
N ARG A 77 4.60 -19.32 -10.35
CA ARG A 77 4.79 -20.78 -10.26
C ARG A 77 4.22 -21.55 -11.47
N HIS A 78 3.17 -21.00 -12.10
CA HIS A 78 2.40 -21.70 -13.14
C HIS A 78 2.49 -21.06 -14.53
N GLY A 79 3.41 -20.15 -14.77
CA GLY A 79 3.60 -19.55 -16.09
C GLY A 79 4.05 -18.10 -16.06
N THR A 80 3.98 -17.46 -17.23
CA THR A 80 4.30 -16.05 -17.43
C THR A 80 3.06 -15.26 -17.83
N MET A 81 3.00 -13.99 -17.42
CA MET A 81 1.88 -13.10 -17.73
C MET A 81 2.36 -11.68 -17.97
N PRO A 82 2.06 -11.09 -19.13
CA PRO A 82 2.33 -9.70 -19.39
C PRO A 82 1.27 -8.80 -18.73
N LEU A 83 1.73 -7.72 -18.10
CA LEU A 83 0.92 -6.59 -17.65
C LEU A 83 1.26 -5.36 -18.48
N THR A 84 0.26 -4.62 -18.90
CA THR A 84 0.44 -3.36 -19.64
C THR A 84 -0.42 -2.27 -19.01
N MET A 85 0.15 -1.09 -18.85
CA MET A 85 -0.55 0.11 -18.41
C MET A 85 -0.27 1.27 -19.34
N PHE A 86 -1.32 1.90 -19.83
CA PHE A 86 -1.30 3.18 -20.52
C PHE A 86 -1.80 4.27 -19.59
N ILE A 87 -1.05 5.35 -19.47
CA ILE A 87 -1.41 6.52 -18.66
C ILE A 87 -1.58 7.69 -19.61
N THR A 88 -2.77 8.30 -19.60
CA THR A 88 -3.11 9.45 -20.42
C THR A 88 -3.63 10.60 -19.56
N LYS A 89 -3.76 11.79 -20.15
CA LYS A 89 -4.38 12.95 -19.49
C LYS A 89 -5.85 12.72 -19.10
N LYS A 90 -6.50 11.67 -19.70
CA LYS A 90 -7.92 11.32 -19.47
C LYS A 90 -8.09 10.18 -18.47
N GLY A 91 -7.04 9.43 -18.14
CA GLY A 91 -7.09 8.29 -17.23
C GLY A 91 -6.13 7.17 -17.64
N LYS A 92 -6.28 6.03 -16.98
CA LYS A 92 -5.47 4.83 -17.19
C LYS A 92 -6.26 3.75 -17.91
N GLN A 93 -5.58 3.01 -18.79
CA GLN A 93 -6.05 1.77 -19.38
C GLN A 93 -5.06 0.67 -19.00
N VAL A 94 -5.55 -0.46 -18.53
CA VAL A 94 -4.73 -1.57 -18.05
C VAL A 94 -5.12 -2.87 -18.72
N LYS A 95 -4.11 -3.71 -19.01
CA LYS A 95 -4.30 -5.02 -19.60
C LYS A 95 -3.60 -6.09 -18.76
N VAL A 96 -4.24 -7.22 -18.62
CA VAL A 96 -3.69 -8.44 -18.03
C VAL A 96 -3.72 -9.52 -19.11
N ASN A 97 -2.58 -10.13 -19.40
CA ASN A 97 -2.44 -11.11 -20.48
C ASN A 97 -3.06 -10.61 -21.80
N HIS A 98 -2.73 -9.37 -22.20
CA HIS A 98 -3.23 -8.64 -23.37
C HIS A 98 -4.73 -8.28 -23.35
N LEU A 99 -5.49 -8.73 -22.35
CA LEU A 99 -6.92 -8.44 -22.22
C LEU A 99 -7.14 -7.17 -21.40
N GLU A 100 -7.88 -6.21 -21.96
CA GLU A 100 -8.21 -4.97 -21.28
C GLU A 100 -9.13 -5.21 -20.08
N GLN A 101 -8.80 -4.59 -18.95
CA GLN A 101 -9.59 -4.67 -17.73
C GLN A 101 -10.49 -3.45 -17.60
N SER A 102 -11.78 -3.69 -17.40
CA SER A 102 -12.77 -2.62 -17.29
C SER A 102 -12.68 -1.83 -15.98
N ARG A 103 -12.04 -2.41 -14.95
CA ARG A 103 -11.88 -1.81 -13.62
C ARG A 103 -10.50 -2.07 -13.08
N LEU A 104 -9.89 -1.08 -12.43
CA LEU A 104 -8.61 -1.23 -11.75
C LEU A 104 -8.64 -2.28 -10.64
N THR A 105 -9.80 -2.52 -10.01
CA THR A 105 -9.98 -3.58 -9.00
C THR A 105 -9.82 -5.00 -9.56
N GLN A 106 -9.89 -5.18 -10.88
CA GLN A 106 -9.64 -6.45 -11.56
C GLN A 106 -8.17 -6.60 -11.98
N TYR A 107 -7.43 -5.49 -11.96
CA TYR A 107 -6.02 -5.44 -12.35
C TYR A 107 -5.08 -5.56 -11.15
N ILE A 108 -5.40 -4.87 -10.04
CA ILE A 108 -4.59 -4.89 -8.81
C ILE A 108 -4.58 -6.30 -8.23
N GLY A 109 -3.43 -6.73 -7.73
CA GLY A 109 -3.21 -8.07 -7.17
C GLY A 109 -2.57 -9.07 -8.15
N HIS A 110 -2.41 -8.70 -9.44
CA HIS A 110 -1.63 -9.52 -10.39
C HIS A 110 -0.10 -9.31 -10.22
N LEU A 111 0.31 -8.18 -9.71
CA LEU A 111 1.67 -7.90 -9.30
C LEU A 111 1.62 -7.36 -7.87
N ASN A 112 2.23 -8.07 -6.92
CA ASN A 112 2.34 -7.63 -5.54
C ASN A 112 3.72 -7.05 -5.29
N VAL A 113 3.76 -5.90 -4.65
CA VAL A 113 5.00 -5.19 -4.31
C VAL A 113 4.98 -4.71 -2.86
N VAL A 114 6.12 -4.78 -2.21
CA VAL A 114 6.34 -4.10 -0.92
C VAL A 114 7.39 -3.03 -1.16
N LEU A 115 7.02 -1.77 -0.94
CA LEU A 115 7.93 -0.64 -1.08
C LEU A 115 8.47 -0.26 0.30
N PHE A 116 9.79 -0.10 0.38
CA PHE A 116 10.47 0.59 1.47
C PHE A 116 10.95 1.94 0.94
N ALA A 117 10.51 3.00 1.58
CA ALA A 117 10.88 4.37 1.24
C ALA A 117 11.08 5.19 2.53
N PRO A 118 11.81 6.31 2.49
CA PRO A 118 12.00 7.18 3.65
C PRO A 118 10.69 7.63 4.30
N GLU A 119 9.63 7.75 3.50
CA GLU A 119 8.29 8.13 3.93
C GLU A 119 7.58 7.08 4.79
N ASP A 120 8.04 5.82 4.84
CA ASP A 120 7.40 4.75 5.62
C ASP A 120 7.39 5.05 7.13
N LEU A 121 8.32 5.87 7.61
CA LEU A 121 8.28 6.39 8.96
C LEU A 121 6.96 7.10 9.28
N ASN A 122 6.27 7.65 8.27
CA ASN A 122 4.96 8.27 8.43
C ASN A 122 3.83 7.27 8.73
N ILE A 123 4.04 5.97 8.54
CA ILE A 123 3.09 4.94 9.01
C ILE A 123 2.96 5.06 10.53
N VAL A 124 4.07 5.23 11.24
CA VAL A 124 4.09 5.38 12.69
C VAL A 124 3.81 6.82 13.13
N LYS A 125 4.52 7.81 12.53
CA LYS A 125 4.45 9.23 12.95
C LYS A 125 3.28 10.01 12.37
N GLY A 126 2.78 9.59 11.22
CA GLY A 126 1.85 10.38 10.42
C GLY A 126 0.42 10.38 10.95
N SER A 127 -0.46 10.97 10.14
CA SER A 127 -1.88 11.07 10.47
C SER A 127 -2.63 9.75 10.27
N PRO A 128 -3.81 9.58 10.89
CA PRO A 128 -4.69 8.43 10.65
C PRO A 128 -5.01 8.18 9.17
N GLN A 129 -4.98 9.22 8.34
CA GLN A 129 -5.21 9.10 6.90
C GLN A 129 -4.09 8.30 6.21
N ILE A 130 -2.83 8.48 6.62
CA ILE A 130 -1.68 7.73 6.09
C ILE A 130 -1.81 6.26 6.46
N ARG A 131 -2.12 5.96 7.72
CA ARG A 131 -2.31 4.59 8.22
C ARG A 131 -3.47 3.88 7.52
N ARG A 132 -4.62 4.54 7.33
CA ARG A 132 -5.71 3.96 6.53
C ARG A 132 -5.32 3.70 5.09
N ARG A 133 -4.59 4.65 4.45
CA ARG A 133 -4.11 4.46 3.08
C ARG A 133 -3.17 3.26 2.99
N PHE A 134 -2.29 3.09 3.97
CA PHE A 134 -1.41 1.94 4.09
C PHE A 134 -2.21 0.63 4.11
N ILE A 135 -3.15 0.46 5.05
CA ILE A 135 -3.99 -0.75 5.10
C ILE A 135 -4.72 -0.97 3.78
N ASP A 136 -5.35 0.06 3.21
CA ASP A 136 -6.15 -0.06 2.00
C ASP A 136 -5.30 -0.48 0.79
N MET A 137 -4.04 -0.08 0.76
CA MET A 137 -3.12 -0.46 -0.31
C MET A 137 -2.67 -1.91 -0.15
N GLU A 138 -2.27 -2.31 1.05
CA GLU A 138 -1.78 -3.67 1.29
C GLU A 138 -2.91 -4.71 1.18
N LEU A 139 -4.05 -4.50 1.84
CA LEU A 139 -5.23 -5.33 1.65
C LEU A 139 -5.73 -5.36 0.22
N GLY A 140 -5.61 -4.24 -0.51
CA GLY A 140 -5.99 -4.16 -1.90
C GLY A 140 -5.17 -5.06 -2.81
N GLN A 141 -3.90 -5.28 -2.51
CA GLN A 141 -3.03 -6.18 -3.26
C GLN A 141 -3.38 -7.67 -3.07
N ILE A 142 -3.85 -8.04 -1.87
CA ILE A 142 -4.09 -9.46 -1.51
C ILE A 142 -5.55 -9.86 -1.65
N SER A 143 -6.50 -8.91 -1.73
CA SER A 143 -7.93 -9.20 -1.73
C SER A 143 -8.74 -8.34 -2.72
N ALA A 144 -9.09 -8.91 -3.86
CA ALA A 144 -9.99 -8.27 -4.82
C ALA A 144 -11.41 -8.04 -4.22
N VAL A 145 -11.84 -8.91 -3.29
CA VAL A 145 -13.10 -8.74 -2.54
C VAL A 145 -13.05 -7.48 -1.69
N TYR A 146 -11.96 -7.30 -0.95
CA TYR A 146 -11.76 -6.07 -0.16
C TYR A 146 -11.79 -4.80 -1.03
N LEU A 147 -11.08 -4.79 -2.16
CA LEU A 147 -11.09 -3.65 -3.08
C LEU A 147 -12.50 -3.31 -3.58
N ASN A 148 -13.30 -4.33 -3.89
CA ASN A 148 -14.68 -4.12 -4.31
C ASN A 148 -15.54 -3.56 -3.19
N ASP A 149 -15.45 -4.14 -1.98
CA ASP A 149 -16.20 -3.66 -0.81
C ASP A 149 -15.81 -2.23 -0.43
N LEU A 150 -14.52 -1.91 -0.44
CA LEU A 150 -14.00 -0.57 -0.20
C LEU A 150 -14.52 0.44 -1.25
N ALA A 151 -14.56 0.05 -2.54
CA ALA A 151 -15.08 0.91 -3.60
C ALA A 151 -16.59 1.17 -3.43
N GLN A 152 -17.38 0.15 -3.06
CA GLN A 152 -18.81 0.33 -2.76
C GLN A 152 -19.00 1.21 -1.51
N TYR A 153 -18.26 0.93 -0.44
CA TYR A 153 -18.26 1.76 0.78
C TYR A 153 -17.99 3.24 0.47
N GLN A 154 -16.93 3.53 -0.30
CA GLN A 154 -16.58 4.92 -0.67
C GLN A 154 -17.66 5.60 -1.51
N ARG A 155 -18.30 4.84 -2.44
CA ARG A 155 -19.42 5.35 -3.24
C ARG A 155 -20.61 5.72 -2.36
N ILE A 156 -20.98 4.83 -1.44
CA ILE A 156 -22.12 5.07 -0.53
C ILE A 156 -21.80 6.20 0.44
N LEU A 157 -20.60 6.25 1.01
CA LEU A 157 -20.15 7.35 1.87
C LEU A 157 -20.27 8.71 1.15
N LYS A 158 -19.85 8.79 -0.11
CA LYS A 158 -19.99 10.01 -0.91
C LYS A 158 -21.46 10.40 -1.10
N GLN A 159 -22.35 9.43 -1.39
CA GLN A 159 -23.79 9.68 -1.52
C GLN A 159 -24.41 10.14 -0.19
N LYS A 160 -24.08 9.44 0.92
CA LYS A 160 -24.53 9.80 2.27
C LYS A 160 -24.09 11.21 2.65
N ASN A 161 -22.80 11.55 2.47
CA ASN A 161 -22.29 12.88 2.78
C ASN A 161 -22.95 13.99 1.93
N ASN A 162 -23.19 13.75 0.64
CA ASN A 162 -23.91 14.68 -0.22
C ASN A 162 -25.35 14.89 0.28
N TYR A 163 -26.01 13.82 0.72
CA TYR A 163 -27.38 13.92 1.24
C TYR A 163 -27.43 14.62 2.59
N LEU A 164 -26.51 14.30 3.50
CA LEU A 164 -26.37 14.99 4.79
C LEU A 164 -26.15 16.50 4.61
N LYS A 165 -25.33 16.89 3.64
CA LYS A 165 -25.11 18.30 3.30
C LYS A 165 -26.38 18.99 2.80
N GLN A 166 -27.20 18.30 1.98
CA GLN A 166 -28.48 18.83 1.52
C GLN A 166 -29.49 18.98 2.67
N LEU A 167 -29.50 18.03 3.62
CA LEU A 167 -30.31 18.13 4.84
C LEU A 167 -29.87 19.30 5.72
N GLN A 168 -28.54 19.46 5.92
CA GLN A 168 -27.95 20.58 6.69
C GLN A 168 -28.37 21.95 6.10
N LEU A 169 -28.34 22.08 4.77
CA LEU A 169 -28.71 23.32 4.07
C LEU A 169 -30.22 23.53 3.95
N GLY A 170 -31.06 22.63 4.47
CA GLY A 170 -32.52 22.71 4.38
C GLY A 170 -33.08 22.44 2.97
N GLN A 171 -32.26 21.99 2.03
CA GLN A 171 -32.66 21.66 0.66
C GLN A 171 -33.46 20.34 0.60
N LYS A 172 -33.29 19.47 1.57
CA LYS A 172 -34.03 18.23 1.79
C LYS A 172 -34.53 18.18 3.22
N LYS A 173 -35.65 17.45 3.42
CA LYS A 173 -36.26 17.28 4.75
C LYS A 173 -36.57 15.80 5.03
N ASP A 174 -36.67 14.98 4.00
CA ASP A 174 -36.99 13.57 4.12
C ASP A 174 -35.80 12.80 4.72
N LEU A 175 -36.05 12.01 5.75
CA LEU A 175 -35.05 11.17 6.41
C LEU A 175 -35.05 9.73 5.90
N THR A 176 -36.09 9.28 5.20
CA THR A 176 -36.22 7.92 4.69
C THR A 176 -35.05 7.54 3.78
N MET A 177 -34.67 8.48 2.89
CA MET A 177 -33.49 8.26 2.04
C MET A 177 -32.20 8.14 2.83
N LEU A 178 -32.05 8.87 3.96
CA LEU A 178 -30.88 8.75 4.83
C LEU A 178 -30.86 7.39 5.53
N GLU A 179 -32.01 6.84 5.93
CA GLU A 179 -32.11 5.51 6.53
C GLU A 179 -31.69 4.41 5.55
N VAL A 180 -32.14 4.49 4.29
CA VAL A 180 -31.69 3.58 3.23
C VAL A 180 -30.18 3.67 3.00
N LEU A 181 -29.65 4.89 2.95
CA LEU A 181 -28.20 5.08 2.81
C LEU A 181 -27.43 4.58 4.03
N ASN A 182 -27.97 4.72 5.25
CA ASN A 182 -27.37 4.21 6.48
C ASN A 182 -27.32 2.68 6.47
N GLN A 183 -28.35 2.00 6.01
CA GLN A 183 -28.35 0.54 5.91
C GLN A 183 -27.28 0.04 4.94
N GLN A 184 -27.23 0.57 3.72
CA GLN A 184 -26.17 0.20 2.76
C GLN A 184 -24.78 0.55 3.27
N PHE A 185 -24.65 1.70 3.94
CA PHE A 185 -23.40 2.13 4.54
C PHE A 185 -22.94 1.16 5.64
N ALA A 186 -23.84 0.74 6.52
CA ALA A 186 -23.54 -0.17 7.62
C ALA A 186 -23.03 -1.53 7.11
N GLU A 187 -23.67 -2.10 6.10
CA GLU A 187 -23.27 -3.37 5.48
C GLU A 187 -21.82 -3.34 4.96
N TYR A 188 -21.48 -2.32 4.15
CA TYR A 188 -20.12 -2.21 3.62
C TYR A 188 -19.10 -1.71 4.64
N ALA A 189 -19.51 -0.86 5.59
CA ALA A 189 -18.65 -0.45 6.69
C ALA A 189 -18.21 -1.64 7.54
N MET A 190 -19.14 -2.53 7.89
CA MET A 190 -18.86 -3.76 8.63
C MET A 190 -17.85 -4.64 7.89
N LYS A 191 -18.09 -4.93 6.58
CA LYS A 191 -17.18 -5.76 5.76
C LYS A 191 -15.75 -5.19 5.70
N VAL A 192 -15.62 -3.88 5.51
CA VAL A 192 -14.32 -3.20 5.46
C VAL A 192 -13.65 -3.23 6.83
N THR A 193 -14.40 -2.96 7.92
CA THR A 193 -13.87 -2.97 9.30
C THR A 193 -13.40 -4.38 9.69
N ASP A 194 -14.18 -5.42 9.42
CA ASP A 194 -13.81 -6.82 9.68
C ASP A 194 -12.50 -7.21 9.00
N LYS A 195 -12.38 -6.91 7.71
CA LYS A 195 -11.16 -7.23 6.94
C LYS A 195 -9.93 -6.49 7.46
N ARG A 196 -10.07 -5.23 7.82
CA ARG A 196 -8.97 -4.45 8.40
C ARG A 196 -8.56 -4.95 9.78
N ALA A 197 -9.53 -5.28 10.64
CA ALA A 197 -9.25 -5.83 11.96
C ALA A 197 -8.48 -7.14 11.88
N HIS A 198 -8.91 -8.05 11.01
CA HIS A 198 -8.23 -9.33 10.76
C HIS A 198 -6.81 -9.11 10.21
N PHE A 199 -6.66 -8.27 9.20
CA PHE A 199 -5.36 -7.93 8.62
C PHE A 199 -4.37 -7.39 9.65
N ILE A 200 -4.81 -6.47 10.53
CA ILE A 200 -3.93 -5.91 11.58
C ILE A 200 -3.55 -6.98 12.61
N GLN A 201 -4.45 -7.89 12.95
CA GLN A 201 -4.15 -9.02 13.85
C GLN A 201 -3.11 -9.96 13.25
N GLU A 202 -3.23 -10.32 11.99
CA GLU A 202 -2.26 -11.16 11.29
C GLU A 202 -0.91 -10.45 11.13
N LEU A 203 -0.93 -9.18 10.71
CA LEU A 203 0.26 -8.35 10.60
C LEU A 203 1.00 -8.24 11.95
N GLU A 204 0.26 -8.05 13.05
CA GLU A 204 0.82 -8.03 14.39
C GLU A 204 1.53 -9.33 14.74
N SER A 205 0.89 -10.49 14.45
CA SER A 205 1.45 -11.81 14.76
C SER A 205 2.80 -12.05 14.09
N LEU A 206 2.99 -11.49 12.89
CA LEU A 206 4.23 -11.57 12.12
C LEU A 206 5.24 -10.47 12.51
N ALA A 207 4.76 -9.26 12.80
CA ALA A 207 5.63 -8.14 13.15
C ALA A 207 6.27 -8.27 14.54
N LYS A 208 5.57 -8.85 15.51
CA LYS A 208 6.09 -9.06 16.87
C LYS A 208 7.43 -9.82 16.92
N PRO A 209 7.55 -11.04 16.36
CA PRO A 209 8.82 -11.78 16.38
C PRO A 209 9.92 -11.07 15.58
N ILE A 210 9.58 -10.38 14.48
CA ILE A 210 10.55 -9.61 13.71
C ILE A 210 11.09 -8.46 14.55
N HIS A 211 10.21 -7.71 15.20
CA HIS A 211 10.61 -6.58 16.08
C HIS A 211 11.49 -7.05 17.25
N ALA A 212 11.11 -8.15 17.91
CA ALA A 212 11.90 -8.75 18.98
C ALA A 212 13.29 -9.16 18.47
N GLY A 213 13.39 -9.77 17.28
CA GLY A 213 14.67 -10.13 16.65
C GLY A 213 15.56 -8.91 16.38
N ILE A 214 15.01 -7.82 15.84
CA ILE A 214 15.77 -6.58 15.55
C ILE A 214 16.26 -5.94 16.86
N THR A 215 15.45 -6.00 17.93
CA THR A 215 15.75 -5.32 19.20
C THR A 215 16.44 -6.22 20.23
N ASN A 216 16.78 -7.46 19.85
CA ASN A 216 17.32 -8.49 20.75
C ASN A 216 16.45 -8.65 22.00
N ASP A 217 15.13 -8.83 21.80
CA ASP A 217 14.09 -9.01 22.83
C ASP A 217 13.97 -7.86 23.85
N LYS A 218 14.52 -6.68 23.55
CA LYS A 218 14.45 -5.52 24.44
C LYS A 218 13.14 -4.76 24.34
N GLU A 219 12.43 -4.91 23.23
CA GLU A 219 11.19 -4.17 22.94
C GLU A 219 10.08 -5.12 22.51
N ALA A 220 8.91 -4.95 23.09
CA ALA A 220 7.68 -5.66 22.72
C ALA A 220 6.78 -4.74 21.89
N LEU A 221 6.51 -5.13 20.64
CA LEU A 221 5.62 -4.41 19.74
C LEU A 221 4.19 -4.92 19.86
N SER A 222 3.19 -4.02 19.82
CA SER A 222 1.81 -4.37 19.55
C SER A 222 1.14 -3.41 18.57
N LEU A 223 0.22 -3.94 17.76
CA LEU A 223 -0.57 -3.23 16.78
C LEU A 223 -2.04 -3.33 17.16
N ASN A 224 -2.73 -2.20 17.28
CA ASN A 224 -4.15 -2.20 17.63
C ASN A 224 -4.97 -1.48 16.57
N TYR A 225 -5.96 -2.17 16.02
CA TYR A 225 -6.95 -1.53 15.16
C TYR A 225 -7.99 -0.80 16.00
N LEU A 226 -8.24 0.47 15.68
CA LEU A 226 -9.12 1.38 16.43
C LEU A 226 -10.33 1.76 15.56
N PRO A 227 -11.37 0.89 15.50
CA PRO A 227 -12.56 1.18 14.71
C PRO A 227 -13.37 2.30 15.34
N SER A 228 -13.92 3.20 14.53
CA SER A 228 -14.85 4.23 14.97
C SER A 228 -16.27 3.69 15.18
N LEU A 229 -16.62 2.62 14.46
CA LEU A 229 -17.82 1.80 14.72
C LEU A 229 -17.39 0.62 15.58
N LYS A 230 -17.81 0.64 16.85
CA LYS A 230 -17.52 -0.43 17.79
C LYS A 230 -18.69 -1.40 17.84
N PHE A 231 -18.45 -2.65 17.53
CA PHE A 231 -19.40 -3.76 17.64
C PHE A 231 -18.68 -5.02 18.12
N ASP A 232 -19.43 -5.95 18.67
CA ASP A 232 -18.86 -7.19 19.18
C ASP A 232 -18.59 -8.17 18.02
N TYR A 233 -17.31 -8.44 17.73
CA TYR A 233 -16.87 -9.37 16.70
C TYR A 233 -17.28 -10.83 16.96
N ALA A 234 -17.61 -11.19 18.20
CA ALA A 234 -18.07 -12.55 18.54
C ALA A 234 -19.51 -12.80 18.13
N GLN A 235 -20.30 -11.76 17.85
CA GLN A 235 -21.68 -11.87 17.42
C GLN A 235 -21.79 -12.23 15.93
N ASN A 236 -22.97 -12.74 15.55
CA ASN A 236 -23.30 -12.99 14.16
C ASN A 236 -23.48 -11.68 13.36
N GLU A 237 -23.45 -11.79 12.03
CA GLU A 237 -23.52 -10.65 11.12
C GLU A 237 -24.76 -9.76 11.33
N ALA A 238 -25.93 -10.37 11.57
CA ALA A 238 -27.18 -9.63 11.78
C ALA A 238 -27.13 -8.79 13.06
N ALA A 239 -26.66 -9.34 14.18
CA ALA A 239 -26.55 -8.61 15.44
C ALA A 239 -25.51 -7.45 15.34
N ARG A 240 -24.38 -7.68 14.68
CA ARG A 240 -23.39 -6.62 14.43
C ARG A 240 -23.96 -5.50 13.56
N LEU A 241 -24.76 -5.84 12.55
CA LEU A 241 -25.42 -4.86 11.72
C LEU A 241 -26.44 -4.02 12.52
N GLU A 242 -27.21 -4.66 13.43
CA GLU A 242 -28.13 -3.95 14.33
C GLU A 242 -27.38 -2.97 15.26
N GLU A 243 -26.24 -3.37 15.84
CA GLU A 243 -25.41 -2.50 16.65
C GLU A 243 -24.92 -1.28 15.86
N ILE A 244 -24.41 -1.49 14.64
CA ILE A 244 -23.97 -0.40 13.76
C ILE A 244 -25.14 0.54 13.43
N MET A 245 -26.31 0.01 13.10
CA MET A 245 -27.50 0.80 12.81
C MET A 245 -27.98 1.60 14.01
N SER A 246 -27.88 1.06 15.24
CA SER A 246 -28.16 1.79 16.47
C SER A 246 -27.20 2.98 16.64
N ILE A 247 -25.88 2.78 16.46
CA ILE A 247 -24.89 3.86 16.53
C ILE A 247 -25.20 4.98 15.53
N LEU A 248 -25.54 4.61 14.28
CA LEU A 248 -25.87 5.58 13.23
C LEU A 248 -27.17 6.33 13.53
N SER A 249 -28.20 5.66 14.07
CA SER A 249 -29.46 6.25 14.48
C SER A 249 -29.28 7.27 15.61
N ASP A 250 -28.57 6.88 16.67
CA ASP A 250 -28.31 7.73 17.83
C ASP A 250 -27.53 9.00 17.48
N ASN A 251 -26.73 8.96 16.43
CA ASN A 251 -25.91 10.07 15.98
C ASN A 251 -26.46 10.79 14.74
N MET A 252 -27.62 10.39 14.23
CA MET A 252 -28.21 10.94 12.99
C MET A 252 -28.37 12.47 13.04
N GLN A 253 -28.86 13.01 14.16
CA GLN A 253 -29.03 14.46 14.32
C GLN A 253 -27.70 15.20 14.27
N ARG A 254 -26.65 14.67 14.90
CA ARG A 254 -25.28 15.25 14.87
C ARG A 254 -24.67 15.20 13.46
N GLU A 255 -24.86 14.08 12.72
CA GLU A 255 -24.40 13.97 11.34
C GLU A 255 -25.12 14.96 10.42
N LYS A 256 -26.43 15.15 10.61
CA LYS A 256 -27.22 16.14 9.88
C LYS A 256 -26.75 17.56 10.14
N GLU A 257 -26.52 17.93 11.41
CA GLU A 257 -26.02 19.26 11.79
C GLU A 257 -24.61 19.54 11.22
N ARG A 258 -23.76 18.53 11.14
CA ARG A 258 -22.41 18.66 10.58
C ARG A 258 -22.33 18.47 9.06
N GLY A 259 -23.38 17.93 8.44
CA GLY A 259 -23.44 17.66 7.01
C GLY A 259 -22.48 16.57 6.51
N ILE A 260 -21.97 15.72 7.42
CA ILE A 260 -20.99 14.66 7.10
C ILE A 260 -21.18 13.45 8.02
N SER A 261 -20.78 12.27 7.53
CA SER A 261 -20.70 11.05 8.33
C SER A 261 -19.58 11.14 9.38
N LEU A 262 -19.91 10.77 10.63
CA LEU A 262 -19.01 10.88 11.79
C LEU A 262 -18.34 9.54 12.14
N PHE A 263 -18.89 8.42 11.68
CA PHE A 263 -18.46 7.07 11.99
C PHE A 263 -18.22 6.27 10.71
N GLY A 264 -17.43 5.22 10.78
CA GLY A 264 -17.14 4.28 9.72
C GLY A 264 -15.65 4.19 9.37
N PRO A 265 -15.26 3.24 8.51
CA PRO A 265 -13.87 2.97 8.13
C PRO A 265 -13.03 4.18 7.70
N HIS A 266 -13.65 5.24 7.22
CA HIS A 266 -12.97 6.51 6.89
C HIS A 266 -12.54 7.32 8.12
N ARG A 267 -12.93 6.91 9.34
CA ARG A 267 -12.57 7.51 10.64
C ARG A 267 -11.70 6.62 11.50
N ASP A 268 -11.51 5.37 11.10
CA ASP A 268 -10.72 4.41 11.87
C ASP A 268 -9.24 4.78 11.92
N ASP A 269 -8.53 4.18 12.85
CA ASP A 269 -7.10 4.36 13.03
C ASP A 269 -6.41 3.06 13.43
N ILE A 270 -5.07 3.10 13.52
CA ILE A 270 -4.22 2.05 14.08
C ILE A 270 -3.29 2.72 15.09
N SER A 271 -3.08 2.09 16.26
CA SER A 271 -1.98 2.45 17.14
C SER A 271 -0.86 1.40 17.09
N PHE A 272 0.34 1.88 17.34
CA PHE A 272 1.56 1.08 17.45
C PHE A 272 2.14 1.32 18.83
N ASP A 273 2.19 0.29 19.66
CA ASP A 273 2.69 0.41 21.03
C ASP A 273 4.01 -0.36 21.15
N VAL A 274 5.02 0.28 21.73
CA VAL A 274 6.32 -0.32 22.08
C VAL A 274 6.43 -0.33 23.60
N ASN A 275 6.55 -1.51 24.19
CA ASN A 275 6.57 -1.70 25.64
C ASN A 275 5.34 -1.08 26.35
N GLY A 276 4.17 -1.14 25.69
CA GLY A 276 2.91 -0.58 26.21
C GLY A 276 2.79 0.94 26.10
N MET A 277 3.70 1.61 25.41
CA MET A 277 3.69 3.06 25.18
C MET A 277 3.44 3.36 23.71
N ASP A 278 2.52 4.28 23.39
CA ASP A 278 2.25 4.70 22.01
C ASP A 278 3.52 5.22 21.32
N ALA A 279 3.94 4.52 20.29
CA ALA A 279 5.18 4.80 19.56
C ALA A 279 5.13 6.12 18.78
N GLN A 280 3.94 6.59 18.40
CA GLN A 280 3.76 7.87 17.73
C GLN A 280 4.13 9.02 18.67
N THR A 281 3.65 8.98 19.90
CA THR A 281 3.74 10.08 20.88
C THR A 281 5.03 10.00 21.71
N TYR A 282 5.39 8.80 22.16
CA TYR A 282 6.44 8.57 23.16
C TYR A 282 7.66 7.82 22.61
N GLY A 283 7.54 7.21 21.43
CA GLY A 283 8.64 6.44 20.85
C GLY A 283 9.82 7.31 20.42
N SER A 284 11.04 6.86 20.71
CA SER A 284 12.26 7.45 20.16
C SER A 284 12.27 7.28 18.62
N GLN A 285 13.08 8.08 17.92
CA GLN A 285 13.25 7.92 16.47
C GLN A 285 13.71 6.51 16.08
N GLY A 286 14.58 5.90 16.88
CA GLY A 286 15.03 4.53 16.69
C GLY A 286 13.88 3.53 16.80
N GLN A 287 13.04 3.64 17.84
CA GLN A 287 11.85 2.80 18.02
C GLN A 287 10.85 2.94 16.87
N GLN A 288 10.61 4.17 16.44
CA GLN A 288 9.69 4.42 15.32
C GLN A 288 10.20 3.83 14.01
N ARG A 289 11.52 3.93 13.72
CA ARG A 289 12.15 3.30 12.55
C ARG A 289 12.11 1.78 12.63
N THR A 290 12.41 1.20 13.80
CA THR A 290 12.33 -0.25 14.01
C THR A 290 10.89 -0.75 13.86
N THR A 291 9.91 -0.03 14.40
CA THR A 291 8.48 -0.35 14.23
C THR A 291 8.08 -0.35 12.76
N ALA A 292 8.41 0.70 12.01
CA ALA A 292 8.11 0.79 10.57
C ALA A 292 8.78 -0.36 9.80
N LEU A 293 10.06 -0.65 10.07
CA LEU A 293 10.79 -1.75 9.45
C LEU A 293 10.14 -3.10 9.75
N SER A 294 9.76 -3.36 11.02
CA SER A 294 9.13 -4.61 11.44
C SER A 294 7.79 -4.85 10.74
N ILE A 295 6.99 -3.79 10.60
CA ILE A 295 5.72 -3.82 9.88
C ILE A 295 5.95 -4.15 8.41
N LYS A 296 6.88 -3.48 7.74
CA LYS A 296 7.18 -3.68 6.32
C LYS A 296 7.75 -5.07 6.02
N LEU A 297 8.55 -5.63 6.93
CA LEU A 297 9.02 -7.01 6.81
C LEU A 297 7.90 -8.02 7.03
N ALA A 298 6.99 -7.75 7.97
CA ALA A 298 5.82 -8.58 8.21
C ALA A 298 4.87 -8.62 7.00
N GLU A 299 4.75 -7.51 6.25
CA GLU A 299 3.96 -7.47 5.01
C GLU A 299 4.45 -8.48 3.98
N ILE A 300 5.76 -8.68 3.84
CA ILE A 300 6.36 -9.63 2.89
C ILE A 300 5.88 -11.05 3.20
N GLU A 301 5.94 -11.44 4.47
CA GLU A 301 5.52 -12.76 4.91
C GLU A 301 3.99 -12.92 4.84
N LEU A 302 3.24 -11.88 5.20
CA LEU A 302 1.78 -11.89 5.12
C LEU A 302 1.30 -12.06 3.67
N MET A 303 1.89 -11.33 2.71
CA MET A 303 1.56 -11.48 1.30
C MET A 303 1.88 -12.91 0.80
N ASN A 304 2.99 -13.50 1.24
CA ASN A 304 3.30 -14.88 0.88
C ASN A 304 2.28 -15.88 1.46
N ILE A 305 1.78 -15.66 2.67
CA ILE A 305 0.75 -16.50 3.30
C ILE A 305 -0.57 -16.37 2.53
N GLU A 306 -1.02 -15.16 2.25
CA GLU A 306 -2.32 -14.89 1.63
C GLU A 306 -2.37 -15.20 0.14
N VAL A 307 -1.30 -14.89 -0.61
CA VAL A 307 -1.23 -15.03 -2.08
C VAL A 307 -0.58 -16.35 -2.50
N GLY A 308 0.24 -16.96 -1.63
CA GLY A 308 1.02 -18.16 -1.92
C GLY A 308 2.31 -17.88 -2.69
N GLU A 309 2.65 -16.61 -2.92
CA GLU A 309 3.89 -16.17 -3.57
C GLU A 309 4.45 -14.90 -2.91
N TYR A 310 5.78 -14.84 -2.82
CA TYR A 310 6.43 -13.64 -2.31
C TYR A 310 6.24 -12.43 -3.25
N PRO A 311 6.00 -11.22 -2.72
CA PRO A 311 5.94 -9.99 -3.50
C PRO A 311 7.32 -9.62 -4.06
N ILE A 312 7.36 -8.63 -4.97
CA ILE A 312 8.59 -7.96 -5.36
C ILE A 312 8.90 -6.87 -4.34
N LEU A 313 10.16 -6.81 -3.91
CA LEU A 313 10.62 -5.82 -2.95
C LEU A 313 11.26 -4.63 -3.66
N LEU A 314 10.83 -3.44 -3.29
CA LEU A 314 11.33 -2.17 -3.81
C LEU A 314 11.98 -1.38 -2.67
N LEU A 315 13.29 -1.12 -2.74
CA LEU A 315 14.05 -0.36 -1.75
C LEU A 315 14.51 0.97 -2.37
N ASP A 316 13.82 2.07 -2.04
CA ASP A 316 14.14 3.39 -2.59
C ASP A 316 15.01 4.19 -1.62
N ASP A 317 16.32 4.13 -1.81
CA ASP A 317 17.38 4.83 -1.05
C ASP A 317 17.38 4.57 0.47
N VAL A 318 16.75 3.47 0.91
CA VAL A 318 16.52 3.15 2.32
C VAL A 318 17.77 2.58 2.99
N LEU A 319 18.63 1.87 2.25
CA LEU A 319 19.80 1.23 2.85
C LEU A 319 20.74 2.23 3.52
N SER A 320 20.83 3.44 2.97
CA SER A 320 21.64 4.53 3.54
C SER A 320 21.08 5.10 4.85
N GLU A 321 19.79 4.86 5.15
CA GLU A 321 19.11 5.36 6.35
C GLU A 321 19.07 4.35 7.51
N LEU A 322 19.44 3.10 7.23
CA LEU A 322 19.47 2.02 8.23
C LEU A 322 20.87 1.86 8.81
N ASP A 323 20.95 1.61 10.10
CA ASP A 323 22.20 1.14 10.73
C ASP A 323 22.51 -0.32 10.35
N ASP A 324 23.73 -0.75 10.60
CA ASP A 324 24.23 -2.07 10.20
C ASP A 324 23.36 -3.23 10.73
N SER A 325 22.81 -3.10 11.94
CA SER A 325 21.93 -4.14 12.53
C SER A 325 20.63 -4.28 11.77
N ARG A 326 19.96 -3.17 11.44
CA ARG A 326 18.72 -3.16 10.67
C ARG A 326 18.94 -3.56 9.22
N GLN A 327 20.04 -3.12 8.60
CA GLN A 327 20.43 -3.56 7.26
C GLN A 327 20.61 -5.08 7.22
N THR A 328 21.40 -5.63 8.14
CA THR A 328 21.65 -7.07 8.22
C THR A 328 20.34 -7.84 8.40
N HIS A 329 19.45 -7.37 9.27
CA HIS A 329 18.17 -8.04 9.48
C HIS A 329 17.25 -7.98 8.25
N LEU A 330 17.14 -6.81 7.60
CA LEU A 330 16.42 -6.66 6.34
C LEU A 330 16.96 -7.65 5.30
N LEU A 331 18.27 -7.64 5.09
CA LEU A 331 18.93 -8.42 4.04
C LEU A 331 18.81 -9.92 4.29
N SER A 332 19.00 -10.38 5.54
CA SER A 332 18.84 -11.81 5.91
C SER A 332 17.39 -12.30 5.74
N THR A 333 16.41 -11.44 5.99
CA THR A 333 14.99 -11.79 5.85
C THR A 333 14.58 -11.98 4.38
N ILE A 334 15.17 -11.18 3.46
CA ILE A 334 14.79 -11.17 2.04
C ILE A 334 15.66 -12.09 1.18
N GLN A 335 16.85 -12.48 1.66
CA GLN A 335 17.82 -13.26 0.90
C GLN A 335 17.21 -14.55 0.36
N HIS A 336 17.36 -14.77 -0.97
CA HIS A 336 16.83 -15.93 -1.71
C HIS A 336 15.31 -16.14 -1.70
N LYS A 337 14.55 -15.25 -1.05
CA LYS A 337 13.08 -15.35 -0.99
C LYS A 337 12.39 -14.47 -2.00
N VAL A 338 12.81 -13.21 -2.12
CA VAL A 338 12.13 -12.18 -2.90
C VAL A 338 13.01 -11.56 -3.96
N GLN A 339 12.45 -11.28 -5.12
CA GLN A 339 13.14 -10.44 -6.10
C GLN A 339 13.15 -9.00 -5.59
N THR A 340 14.34 -8.40 -5.54
CA THR A 340 14.54 -7.08 -4.95
C THR A 340 15.08 -6.08 -5.96
N PHE A 341 14.55 -4.86 -5.95
CA PHE A 341 15.08 -3.70 -6.67
C PHE A 341 15.54 -2.66 -5.66
N VAL A 342 16.81 -2.26 -5.76
CA VAL A 342 17.45 -1.32 -4.84
C VAL A 342 17.91 -0.10 -5.61
N THR A 343 17.55 1.10 -5.17
CA THR A 343 18.17 2.35 -5.66
C THR A 343 19.26 2.79 -4.70
N THR A 344 20.40 3.19 -5.23
CA THR A 344 21.52 3.73 -4.43
C THR A 344 22.38 4.69 -5.25
N THR A 345 23.14 5.54 -4.57
CA THR A 345 24.17 6.40 -5.20
C THR A 345 25.53 5.73 -5.23
N SER A 346 25.81 4.80 -4.31
CA SER A 346 27.07 4.04 -4.22
C SER A 346 26.77 2.60 -3.83
N VAL A 347 27.65 1.70 -4.22
CA VAL A 347 27.64 0.30 -3.76
C VAL A 347 28.48 0.11 -2.49
N ASP A 348 29.19 1.15 -2.04
CA ASP A 348 29.95 1.12 -0.80
C ASP A 348 28.99 0.95 0.38
N GLY A 349 29.20 -0.09 1.19
CA GLY A 349 28.33 -0.44 2.32
C GLY A 349 27.21 -1.45 2.01
N ILE A 350 27.08 -1.91 0.76
CA ILE A 350 26.22 -3.07 0.45
C ILE A 350 27.03 -4.35 0.72
N ASP A 351 26.44 -5.28 1.46
CA ASP A 351 27.06 -6.55 1.81
C ASP A 351 27.58 -7.31 0.57
N HIS A 352 28.78 -7.89 0.69
CA HIS A 352 29.41 -8.65 -0.38
C HIS A 352 28.58 -9.85 -0.85
N GLU A 353 27.85 -10.51 0.02
CA GLU A 353 26.98 -11.64 -0.37
C GLU A 353 25.85 -11.21 -1.29
N ILE A 354 25.29 -10.03 -1.06
CA ILE A 354 24.24 -9.46 -1.92
C ILE A 354 24.81 -9.08 -3.26
N MET A 355 26.00 -8.46 -3.26
CA MET A 355 26.68 -8.07 -4.50
C MET A 355 26.97 -9.25 -5.41
N ASN A 356 27.31 -10.43 -4.84
CA ASN A 356 27.60 -11.63 -5.60
C ASN A 356 26.38 -12.19 -6.38
N ASN A 357 25.16 -11.92 -5.87
CA ASN A 357 23.89 -12.36 -6.47
C ASN A 357 23.12 -11.20 -7.09
N ALA A 358 23.75 -10.04 -7.27
CA ALA A 358 23.10 -8.85 -7.78
C ALA A 358 23.53 -8.52 -9.20
N LYS A 359 22.61 -7.93 -9.95
CA LYS A 359 22.91 -7.29 -11.23
C LYS A 359 22.87 -5.77 -11.09
N LEU A 360 23.97 -5.11 -11.47
CA LEU A 360 24.08 -3.67 -11.45
C LEU A 360 23.58 -3.07 -12.76
N TYR A 361 22.78 -2.01 -12.64
CA TYR A 361 22.31 -1.18 -13.74
C TYR A 361 22.70 0.27 -13.45
N ARG A 362 23.55 0.83 -14.28
CA ARG A 362 23.92 2.25 -14.19
C ARG A 362 22.89 3.11 -14.88
N ILE A 363 22.31 4.01 -14.15
CA ILE A 363 21.26 4.92 -14.64
C ILE A 363 21.86 6.32 -14.82
N ASN A 364 21.72 6.86 -16.02
CA ASN A 364 22.14 8.21 -16.34
C ASN A 364 21.11 8.87 -17.26
N GLN A 365 20.54 10.01 -16.84
CA GLN A 365 19.56 10.82 -17.60
C GLN A 365 18.41 10.02 -18.25
N GLY A 366 17.88 8.99 -17.55
CA GLY A 366 16.81 8.14 -18.05
C GLY A 366 17.27 7.05 -19.03
N GLU A 367 18.54 6.76 -19.09
CA GLU A 367 19.10 5.63 -19.86
C GLU A 367 19.81 4.63 -18.97
N ILE A 368 19.80 3.35 -19.38
CA ILE A 368 20.57 2.30 -18.72
C ILE A 368 21.89 2.16 -19.47
N ILE A 369 22.97 2.55 -18.82
CA ILE A 369 24.32 2.41 -19.37
C ILE A 369 24.86 1.02 -19.01
N LYS A 370 25.41 0.32 -19.98
CA LYS A 370 26.00 -1.01 -19.81
C LYS A 370 27.36 -0.94 -19.08
#